data_4ee969aed69a17098eea078489c30599
#
_entry.id   4ee969aed69a17098eea078489c30599
#
_cell.length_a   1.000
_cell.length_b   1.000
_cell.length_c   1.000
_cell.angle_alpha   90.00
_cell.angle_beta   90.00
_cell.angle_gamma   90.00
#
_symmetry.space_group_name_H-M   'P 1'
#
loop_
_entity.id
_entity.type
_entity.pdbx_description
1 polymer ?
#
loop_
_entity_poly.entity_id
_entity_poly.type
_entity_poly.pdbx_seq_one_letter_code
_entity_poly.pdbx_strand_id
1 'polypeptide(L)'
;VRTARRRTPAPKTLAARLVAGLAALIGLVVVGALCPGAAAAQSPAGRAPAQGRSAGAPAAGLHIAEGRLLEGNGKDFVMRGVNHAHTWYPGETQSLADVKALGANSVRVVLSDGYRWSENGPEDVAAVIERCKANRLICVLEVHDTTGYGEDAAAGTLDHAADYWIGLKDVLAGQEDYVVVNIGNEPWGNTDPAGWTEPTVAAVKKLRAAGLQHTIMVDAPNWGQDWQGVMRAEAQSVHDADPTGNLIFSIHMYSVYDTAQEITDYLNAFVDAKLPILIGEFGGPADQYGDPDEDTMMAAAEQLGLGYLAWSWSGNTDPILDLALDFDPGRLSDWGERIFHGANGIAQTSKEATVYGGGAPDTQAPTAPGSPTATAVTDSSVTLGWTAATDDTAVTGYDVVRLGDGTETTVASSTTTTATVTGLTPGTAYTFAVRARDAAGNRSAASPAVEVTTDEGGGTPGGACSVGYRVVGEWPGGFQGEIAVRNTGSTAVGPWTLAFAFTEGQAITNMWGGTATQNAGAVSVAPASYTATIPAGGTVTLGFTAQKGGTNTAPAAFSLNGAACATT
;
A
#
# COMPACT_ATOMS: atom_id res chain seq x y z
N VAL A 1 -7.32 -53.40 25.32
CA VAL A 1 -8.13 -52.77 26.38
C VAL A 1 -7.20 -51.99 27.30
N ARG A 2 -7.00 -50.70 27.07
CA ARG A 2 -6.65 -49.69 28.07
C ARG A 2 -7.01 -48.31 27.52
N THR A 3 -7.92 -47.68 28.20
CA THR A 3 -8.51 -46.36 27.99
C THR A 3 -7.50 -45.22 28.08
N ALA A 4 -7.40 -44.40 27.06
CA ALA A 4 -6.68 -43.14 27.07
C ALA A 4 -7.57 -42.01 27.60
N ARG A 5 -7.21 -41.42 28.72
CA ARG A 5 -7.83 -40.22 29.28
C ARG A 5 -7.45 -38.98 28.46
N ARG A 6 -8.43 -38.33 27.89
CA ARG A 6 -8.31 -36.98 27.34
C ARG A 6 -8.09 -35.97 28.49
N ARG A 7 -7.02 -35.20 28.41
CA ARG A 7 -6.83 -34.01 29.23
C ARG A 7 -7.42 -32.80 28.50
N THR A 8 -8.40 -32.17 29.09
CA THR A 8 -8.94 -30.86 28.71
C THR A 8 -7.96 -29.73 29.08
N PRO A 9 -7.73 -28.72 28.24
CA PRO A 9 -6.99 -27.53 28.64
C PRO A 9 -7.90 -26.58 29.43
N ALA A 10 -7.31 -25.89 30.40
CA ALA A 10 -7.95 -24.91 31.27
C ALA A 10 -8.31 -23.63 30.49
N PRO A 11 -9.39 -22.92 30.87
CA PRO A 11 -9.82 -21.72 30.17
C PRO A 11 -8.94 -20.51 30.56
N LYS A 12 -8.48 -19.79 29.53
CA LYS A 12 -7.93 -18.45 29.69
C LYS A 12 -9.11 -17.49 29.89
N THR A 13 -9.10 -16.79 31.00
CA THR A 13 -10.07 -15.74 31.34
C THR A 13 -9.90 -14.55 30.42
N LEU A 14 -10.85 -14.37 29.50
CA LEU A 14 -11.04 -13.13 28.74
C LEU A 14 -12.13 -12.34 29.48
N ALA A 15 -11.80 -11.13 29.91
CA ALA A 15 -12.76 -10.23 30.54
C ALA A 15 -13.68 -9.65 29.45
N ALA A 16 -14.85 -10.26 29.31
CA ALA A 16 -15.92 -9.73 28.48
C ALA A 16 -16.63 -8.60 29.25
N ARG A 17 -16.62 -7.38 28.73
CA ARG A 17 -17.54 -6.34 29.14
C ARG A 17 -18.86 -6.53 28.39
N LEU A 18 -19.84 -7.04 29.10
CA LEU A 18 -21.25 -7.01 28.70
C LEU A 18 -21.74 -5.55 28.74
N VAL A 19 -22.30 -5.06 27.65
CA VAL A 19 -23.29 -3.98 27.68
C VAL A 19 -24.63 -4.63 27.41
N ALA A 20 -25.45 -4.67 28.47
CA ALA A 20 -26.80 -5.23 28.40
C ALA A 20 -27.73 -4.19 27.79
N GLY A 21 -28.40 -4.54 26.71
CA GLY A 21 -29.59 -3.87 26.25
C GLY A 21 -30.77 -4.16 27.16
N LEU A 22 -31.56 -3.15 27.49
CA LEU A 22 -32.87 -3.33 28.11
C LEU A 22 -33.91 -2.64 27.26
N ALA A 23 -34.78 -3.46 26.69
CA ALA A 23 -35.96 -3.07 25.96
C ALA A 23 -37.16 -2.87 26.88
N ALA A 24 -38.07 -2.01 26.41
CA ALA A 24 -39.51 -1.98 26.62
C ALA A 24 -40.09 -1.49 27.92
N LEU A 25 -41.02 -0.54 27.82
CA LEU A 25 -42.44 -0.78 28.12
C LEU A 25 -43.32 0.46 27.81
N ILE A 26 -44.15 0.31 26.84
CA ILE A 26 -45.59 0.59 26.73
C ILE A 26 -46.19 1.46 27.85
N GLY A 27 -46.78 2.56 27.44
CA GLY A 27 -47.74 3.36 28.23
C GLY A 27 -48.75 4.02 27.29
N LEU A 28 -49.89 3.38 27.12
CA LEU A 28 -51.08 3.80 26.41
C LEU A 28 -51.91 4.75 27.33
N VAL A 29 -52.81 5.55 26.69
CA VAL A 29 -53.99 6.25 27.26
C VAL A 29 -53.87 7.78 27.29
N VAL A 30 -54.77 8.64 26.77
CA VAL A 30 -56.19 8.61 26.36
C VAL A 30 -56.49 9.91 25.65
N VAL A 31 -57.37 9.79 24.68
CA VAL A 31 -58.29 10.68 23.98
C VAL A 31 -58.71 11.96 24.73
N GLY A 32 -58.65 13.06 24.01
CA GLY A 32 -59.37 14.28 24.33
C GLY A 32 -59.60 15.11 23.09
N ALA A 33 -60.76 14.95 22.48
CA ALA A 33 -61.26 15.78 21.36
C ALA A 33 -61.76 17.14 21.86
N LEU A 34 -61.40 18.20 21.14
CA LEU A 34 -62.21 19.40 21.00
C LEU A 34 -61.66 20.28 19.85
N CYS A 35 -62.41 20.40 18.78
CA CYS A 35 -62.34 21.44 17.71
C CYS A 35 -63.27 22.61 18.08
N PRO A 36 -63.32 23.70 17.29
CA PRO A 36 -62.43 24.31 16.30
C PRO A 36 -62.20 25.81 16.53
N GLY A 37 -61.13 26.32 16.01
CA GLY A 37 -60.94 27.76 15.87
C GLY A 37 -60.29 28.03 14.49
N ALA A 38 -61.05 28.68 13.62
CA ALA A 38 -60.59 29.11 12.30
C ALA A 38 -59.52 30.20 12.44
N ALA A 39 -58.33 29.95 11.98
CA ALA A 39 -57.31 30.96 11.76
C ALA A 39 -57.00 31.04 10.26
N ALA A 40 -57.03 32.26 9.75
CA ALA A 40 -56.88 32.63 8.36
C ALA A 40 -55.57 32.12 7.72
N ALA A 41 -55.70 31.58 6.52
CA ALA A 41 -54.58 31.24 5.66
C ALA A 41 -53.78 32.50 5.29
N GLN A 42 -52.57 32.62 5.76
CA GLN A 42 -51.58 33.52 5.17
C GLN A 42 -50.88 32.76 4.04
N SER A 43 -51.00 33.31 2.82
CA SER A 43 -50.24 32.85 1.65
C SER A 43 -48.74 32.90 1.95
N PRO A 44 -47.97 31.88 1.54
CA PRO A 44 -46.50 31.92 1.69
C PRO A 44 -45.95 33.02 0.77
N ALA A 45 -45.21 33.94 1.35
CA ALA A 45 -44.43 34.93 0.62
C ALA A 45 -43.50 34.21 -0.37
N GLY A 46 -43.56 34.64 -1.62
CA GLY A 46 -42.77 34.08 -2.71
C GLY A 46 -41.27 33.99 -2.32
N ARG A 47 -40.76 32.77 -2.39
CA ARG A 47 -39.33 32.48 -2.32
C ARG A 47 -38.67 33.24 -3.47
N ALA A 48 -37.79 34.19 -3.17
CA ALA A 48 -36.95 34.83 -4.16
C ALA A 48 -36.21 33.73 -4.96
N PRO A 49 -36.10 33.85 -6.29
CA PRO A 49 -35.33 32.88 -7.07
C PRO A 49 -33.91 32.87 -6.50
N ALA A 50 -33.39 31.66 -6.26
CA ALA A 50 -31.99 31.46 -5.90
C ALA A 50 -31.14 32.24 -6.91
N GLN A 51 -30.36 33.19 -6.44
CA GLN A 51 -29.39 33.88 -7.28
C GLN A 51 -28.48 32.79 -7.84
N GLY A 52 -28.54 32.62 -9.17
CA GLY A 52 -27.61 31.71 -9.85
C GLY A 52 -26.21 32.08 -9.44
N ARG A 53 -25.49 31.10 -8.91
CA ARG A 53 -24.03 31.22 -8.70
C ARG A 53 -23.46 31.74 -10.03
N SER A 54 -22.77 32.86 -10.00
CA SER A 54 -21.96 33.29 -11.13
C SER A 54 -21.00 32.14 -11.42
N ALA A 55 -20.96 31.69 -12.67
CA ALA A 55 -19.95 30.73 -13.09
C ALA A 55 -18.58 31.33 -12.70
N GLY A 56 -18.01 30.83 -11.61
CA GLY A 56 -16.62 31.12 -11.25
C GLY A 56 -15.70 30.67 -12.38
N ALA A 57 -14.51 31.17 -12.41
CA ALA A 57 -13.48 30.62 -13.30
C ALA A 57 -13.47 29.10 -13.18
N PRO A 58 -13.24 28.35 -14.30
CA PRO A 58 -13.18 26.88 -14.25
C PRO A 58 -12.26 26.48 -13.08
N ALA A 59 -12.74 25.53 -12.26
CA ALA A 59 -11.91 24.99 -11.19
C ALA A 59 -10.63 24.47 -11.81
N ALA A 60 -9.48 24.84 -11.25
CA ALA A 60 -8.23 24.22 -11.65
C ALA A 60 -8.24 22.79 -11.10
N GLY A 61 -8.10 21.80 -11.98
CA GLY A 61 -7.96 20.40 -11.61
C GLY A 61 -9.26 19.62 -11.40
N LEU A 62 -9.14 18.54 -10.63
CA LEU A 62 -10.28 17.69 -10.28
C LEU A 62 -11.34 18.49 -9.53
N HIS A 63 -12.59 18.34 -9.95
CA HIS A 63 -13.68 19.12 -9.38
C HIS A 63 -15.04 18.41 -9.46
N ILE A 64 -15.96 18.84 -8.61
CA ILE A 64 -17.32 18.30 -8.56
C ILE A 64 -18.28 19.15 -9.41
N ALA A 65 -19.02 18.50 -10.30
CA ALA A 65 -20.14 19.10 -11.00
C ALA A 65 -21.27 18.07 -11.20
N GLU A 66 -22.51 18.49 -10.97
CA GLU A 66 -23.72 17.66 -11.10
C GLU A 66 -23.62 16.31 -10.35
N GLY A 67 -22.98 16.30 -9.16
CA GLY A 67 -22.80 15.11 -8.33
C GLY A 67 -21.71 14.14 -8.80
N ARG A 68 -20.86 14.55 -9.74
CA ARG A 68 -19.81 13.71 -10.32
C ARG A 68 -18.45 14.35 -10.17
N LEU A 69 -17.40 13.53 -10.05
CA LEU A 69 -16.01 13.96 -10.10
C LEU A 69 -15.59 14.13 -11.56
N LEU A 70 -15.15 15.32 -11.90
CA LEU A 70 -14.66 15.67 -13.24
C LEU A 70 -13.18 16.03 -13.19
N GLU A 71 -12.48 15.76 -14.28
CA GLU A 71 -11.14 16.26 -14.53
C GLU A 71 -11.15 17.74 -14.92
N GLY A 72 -10.01 18.42 -14.87
CA GLY A 72 -9.88 19.84 -15.22
C GLY A 72 -10.41 20.20 -16.61
N ASN A 73 -10.49 19.25 -17.53
CA ASN A 73 -11.07 19.41 -18.86
C ASN A 73 -12.59 19.15 -18.93
N GLY A 74 -13.24 18.86 -17.81
CA GLY A 74 -14.67 18.60 -17.69
C GLY A 74 -15.11 17.16 -18.05
N LYS A 75 -14.18 16.22 -18.27
CA LYS A 75 -14.52 14.81 -18.45
C LYS A 75 -14.74 14.12 -17.12
N ASP A 76 -15.66 13.16 -17.10
CA ASP A 76 -15.89 12.32 -15.92
C ASP A 76 -14.65 11.50 -15.59
N PHE A 77 -14.31 11.47 -14.30
CA PHE A 77 -13.30 10.58 -13.76
C PHE A 77 -13.92 9.66 -12.69
N VAL A 78 -13.88 8.37 -12.94
CA VAL A 78 -14.39 7.34 -12.03
C VAL A 78 -13.21 6.58 -11.44
N MET A 79 -13.02 6.72 -10.13
CA MET A 79 -11.92 6.05 -9.43
C MET A 79 -12.12 4.53 -9.43
N ARG A 80 -11.08 3.82 -9.80
CA ARG A 80 -10.95 2.36 -9.72
C ARG A 80 -9.59 2.06 -9.12
N GLY A 81 -9.57 1.77 -7.82
CA GLY A 81 -8.31 1.66 -7.13
C GLY A 81 -8.39 0.91 -5.82
N VAL A 82 -7.33 1.04 -5.06
CA VAL A 82 -7.14 0.36 -3.78
C VAL A 82 -6.56 1.32 -2.74
N ASN A 83 -6.62 0.94 -1.48
CA ASN A 83 -5.93 1.61 -0.39
C ASN A 83 -4.52 1.06 -0.24
N HIS A 84 -3.53 1.91 0.04
CA HIS A 84 -2.14 1.56 0.29
C HIS A 84 -1.67 2.07 1.66
N ALA A 85 -1.21 1.16 2.48
CA ALA A 85 -0.86 1.39 3.89
C ALA A 85 0.50 2.08 4.09
N HIS A 86 0.74 3.23 3.43
CA HIS A 86 2.04 3.88 3.32
C HIS A 86 2.66 4.25 4.68
N THR A 87 1.89 4.84 5.60
CA THR A 87 2.44 5.28 6.90
C THR A 87 3.07 4.15 7.70
N TRP A 88 2.57 2.92 7.54
CA TRP A 88 3.12 1.73 8.22
C TRP A 88 4.18 1.00 7.40
N TYR A 89 4.18 1.17 6.08
CA TYR A 89 5.08 0.51 5.13
C TYR A 89 5.70 1.52 4.15
N PRO A 90 6.41 2.56 4.63
CA PRO A 90 6.93 3.62 3.76
C PRO A 90 8.03 3.15 2.79
N GLY A 91 8.58 1.95 3.04
CA GLY A 91 9.57 1.30 2.18
C GLY A 91 8.97 0.60 0.95
N GLU A 92 7.66 0.30 0.96
CA GLU A 92 6.96 -0.44 -0.10
C GLU A 92 6.59 0.47 -1.28
N THR A 93 7.59 1.14 -1.82
CA THR A 93 7.42 2.17 -2.86
C THR A 93 7.06 1.60 -4.23
N GLN A 94 7.32 0.31 -4.46
CA GLN A 94 6.97 -0.40 -5.70
C GLN A 94 5.46 -0.64 -5.80
N SER A 95 4.74 -0.69 -4.69
CA SER A 95 3.29 -0.97 -4.62
C SER A 95 2.46 -0.13 -5.58
N LEU A 96 2.81 1.16 -5.78
CA LEU A 96 2.07 2.04 -6.69
C LEU A 96 2.21 1.61 -8.15
N ALA A 97 3.39 1.17 -8.55
CA ALA A 97 3.62 0.64 -9.90
C ALA A 97 2.91 -0.71 -10.09
N ASP A 98 2.89 -1.56 -9.06
CA ASP A 98 2.26 -2.86 -9.10
C ASP A 98 0.73 -2.73 -9.21
N VAL A 99 0.13 -1.87 -8.40
CA VAL A 99 -1.30 -1.54 -8.46
C VAL A 99 -1.69 -0.97 -9.84
N LYS A 100 -0.85 -0.09 -10.41
CA LYS A 100 -1.03 0.40 -11.78
C LYS A 100 -0.96 -0.70 -12.82
N ALA A 101 0.02 -1.59 -12.72
CA ALA A 101 0.18 -2.71 -13.65
C ALA A 101 -1.02 -3.67 -13.64
N LEU A 102 -1.75 -3.76 -12.52
CA LEU A 102 -3.01 -4.49 -12.39
C LEU A 102 -4.23 -3.70 -12.88
N GLY A 103 -4.03 -2.48 -13.39
CA GLY A 103 -5.05 -1.69 -14.08
C GLY A 103 -5.66 -0.54 -13.28
N ALA A 104 -5.26 -0.27 -12.05
CA ALA A 104 -5.82 0.84 -11.27
C ALA A 104 -5.56 2.20 -11.92
N ASN A 105 -6.49 3.14 -11.71
CA ASN A 105 -6.35 4.54 -12.11
C ASN A 105 -6.20 5.50 -10.92
N SER A 106 -6.39 5.00 -9.73
CA SER A 106 -6.30 5.77 -8.48
C SER A 106 -5.77 4.90 -7.34
N VAL A 107 -5.24 5.55 -6.32
CA VAL A 107 -4.80 4.92 -5.07
C VAL A 107 -5.11 5.85 -3.91
N ARG A 108 -5.69 5.33 -2.82
CA ARG A 108 -5.83 6.04 -1.56
C ARG A 108 -4.67 5.68 -0.67
N VAL A 109 -3.85 6.68 -0.34
CA VAL A 109 -2.59 6.52 0.38
C VAL A 109 -2.79 6.93 1.82
N VAL A 110 -2.64 5.96 2.71
CA VAL A 110 -2.74 6.13 4.15
C VAL A 110 -1.53 6.88 4.68
N LEU A 111 -1.75 8.05 5.26
CA LEU A 111 -0.75 8.90 5.91
C LEU A 111 -1.07 9.07 7.39
N SER A 112 -0.14 9.63 8.14
CA SER A 112 -0.30 10.06 9.52
C SER A 112 0.07 11.52 9.70
N ASP A 113 -0.72 12.25 10.48
CA ASP A 113 -0.46 13.63 10.89
C ASP A 113 0.42 13.74 12.18
N GLY A 114 0.92 12.60 12.64
CA GLY A 114 1.77 12.50 13.82
C GLY A 114 1.01 12.39 15.15
N TYR A 115 -0.32 12.36 15.13
CA TYR A 115 -1.10 12.25 16.35
C TYR A 115 -1.04 10.84 16.95
N ARG A 116 -1.20 9.83 16.10
CA ARG A 116 -1.26 8.41 16.49
C ARG A 116 -0.03 7.62 16.07
N TRP A 117 0.50 7.91 14.90
CA TRP A 117 1.69 7.25 14.33
C TRP A 117 2.77 8.26 13.97
N SER A 118 3.82 7.83 13.27
CA SER A 118 4.86 8.75 12.81
C SER A 118 4.33 9.63 11.69
N GLU A 119 4.52 10.94 11.82
CA GLU A 119 4.11 11.92 10.81
C GLU A 119 4.78 11.65 9.46
N ASN A 120 3.97 11.66 8.40
CA ASN A 120 4.47 11.73 7.03
C ASN A 120 4.71 13.19 6.65
N GLY A 121 5.95 13.64 6.75
CA GLY A 121 6.31 15.04 6.52
C GLY A 121 6.27 15.46 5.05
N PRO A 122 6.52 16.77 4.75
CA PRO A 122 6.39 17.33 3.41
C PRO A 122 7.22 16.64 2.33
N GLU A 123 8.43 16.20 2.65
CA GLU A 123 9.32 15.51 1.70
C GLU A 123 8.78 14.12 1.31
N ASP A 124 8.22 13.38 2.28
CA ASP A 124 7.63 12.07 2.04
C ASP A 124 6.34 12.19 1.22
N VAL A 125 5.45 13.12 1.59
CA VAL A 125 4.21 13.37 0.85
C VAL A 125 4.49 13.83 -0.59
N ALA A 126 5.47 14.70 -0.80
CA ALA A 126 5.91 15.09 -2.14
C ALA A 126 6.39 13.87 -2.95
N ALA A 127 7.17 12.99 -2.33
CA ALA A 127 7.64 11.76 -2.98
C ALA A 127 6.49 10.79 -3.33
N VAL A 128 5.48 10.69 -2.46
CA VAL A 128 4.25 9.90 -2.74
C VAL A 128 3.52 10.47 -3.96
N ILE A 129 3.28 11.78 -4.00
CA ILE A 129 2.61 12.45 -5.14
C ILE A 129 3.36 12.19 -6.44
N GLU A 130 4.67 12.38 -6.45
CA GLU A 130 5.48 12.16 -7.65
C GLU A 130 5.47 10.69 -8.08
N ARG A 131 5.44 9.73 -7.15
CA ARG A 131 5.28 8.30 -7.49
C ARG A 131 3.89 8.00 -8.06
N CYS A 132 2.82 8.58 -7.51
CA CYS A 132 1.48 8.46 -8.09
C CYS A 132 1.47 8.99 -9.54
N LYS A 133 2.03 10.18 -9.78
CA LYS A 133 2.11 10.79 -11.11
C LYS A 133 2.96 9.97 -12.08
N ALA A 134 4.12 9.49 -11.64
CA ALA A 134 4.99 8.63 -12.44
C ALA A 134 4.29 7.33 -12.86
N ASN A 135 3.37 6.82 -12.03
CA ASN A 135 2.56 5.65 -12.31
C ASN A 135 1.17 5.99 -12.85
N ARG A 136 0.92 7.25 -13.25
CA ARG A 136 -0.33 7.70 -13.87
C ARG A 136 -1.57 7.34 -13.03
N LEU A 137 -1.46 7.51 -11.69
CA LEU A 137 -2.51 7.30 -10.72
C LEU A 137 -2.98 8.63 -10.15
N ILE A 138 -4.29 8.82 -10.02
CA ILE A 138 -4.84 9.87 -9.18
C ILE A 138 -4.62 9.47 -7.72
N CYS A 139 -4.03 10.37 -6.96
CA CYS A 139 -3.62 10.15 -5.59
C CYS A 139 -4.68 10.70 -4.62
N VAL A 140 -5.33 9.86 -3.86
CA VAL A 140 -6.16 10.27 -2.72
C VAL A 140 -5.28 10.19 -1.47
N LEU A 141 -4.88 11.33 -0.94
CA LEU A 141 -4.08 11.40 0.29
C LEU A 141 -5.01 11.48 1.49
N GLU A 142 -4.80 10.66 2.50
CA GLU A 142 -5.71 10.55 3.65
C GLU A 142 -4.92 10.51 4.96
N VAL A 143 -5.44 11.14 6.04
CA VAL A 143 -4.91 11.07 7.41
C VAL A 143 -5.67 10.00 8.20
N HIS A 144 -4.98 8.95 8.64
CA HIS A 144 -5.61 7.80 9.32
C HIS A 144 -5.76 7.98 10.83
N ASP A 145 -5.15 9.01 11.39
CA ASP A 145 -5.10 9.26 12.84
C ASP A 145 -6.47 9.58 13.44
N THR A 146 -7.45 9.99 12.64
CA THR A 146 -8.80 10.34 13.09
C THR A 146 -9.73 9.14 13.30
N THR A 147 -9.29 7.93 12.91
CA THR A 147 -10.10 6.70 12.94
C THR A 147 -10.70 6.44 14.31
N GLY A 148 -12.03 6.43 14.38
CA GLY A 148 -12.78 6.15 15.61
C GLY A 148 -12.81 7.28 16.63
N TYR A 149 -12.55 8.52 16.25
CA TYR A 149 -12.66 9.67 17.17
C TYR A 149 -13.97 9.65 17.95
N GLY A 150 -13.91 10.01 19.23
CA GLY A 150 -15.02 9.94 20.17
C GLY A 150 -15.19 8.59 20.88
N GLU A 151 -14.63 7.51 20.36
CA GLU A 151 -14.61 6.17 21.00
C GLU A 151 -13.18 5.70 21.28
N ASP A 152 -12.28 5.83 20.31
CA ASP A 152 -10.85 5.52 20.51
C ASP A 152 -10.14 6.76 21.07
N ALA A 153 -9.64 6.64 22.30
CA ALA A 153 -8.90 7.72 22.96
C ALA A 153 -7.58 8.08 22.27
N ALA A 154 -7.09 7.23 21.36
CA ALA A 154 -5.89 7.47 20.58
C ALA A 154 -6.18 8.21 19.26
N ALA A 155 -7.45 8.40 18.89
CA ALA A 155 -7.83 9.07 17.65
C ALA A 155 -7.67 10.60 17.73
N GLY A 156 -7.12 11.18 16.66
CA GLY A 156 -7.01 12.62 16.47
C GLY A 156 -8.33 13.29 16.09
N THR A 157 -8.35 14.62 16.05
CA THR A 157 -9.50 15.40 15.60
C THR A 157 -9.37 15.81 14.14
N LEU A 158 -10.50 16.06 13.47
CA LEU A 158 -10.48 16.66 12.12
C LEU A 158 -9.83 18.06 12.09
N ASP A 159 -9.85 18.79 13.20
CA ASP A 159 -9.18 20.10 13.29
C ASP A 159 -7.66 19.95 13.27
N HIS A 160 -7.11 18.93 13.94
CA HIS A 160 -5.67 18.61 13.89
C HIS A 160 -5.27 18.13 12.48
N ALA A 161 -6.04 17.22 11.89
CA ALA A 161 -5.81 16.78 10.52
C ALA A 161 -5.85 17.95 9.52
N ALA A 162 -6.77 18.91 9.70
CA ALA A 162 -6.82 20.11 8.86
C ALA A 162 -5.56 20.98 9.03
N ASP A 163 -4.98 21.09 10.23
CA ASP A 163 -3.72 21.80 10.44
C ASP A 163 -2.54 21.12 9.72
N TYR A 164 -2.49 19.79 9.74
CA TYR A 164 -1.51 19.03 8.96
C TYR A 164 -1.61 19.33 7.45
N TRP A 165 -2.81 19.27 6.87
CA TRP A 165 -3.00 19.60 5.45
C TRP A 165 -2.61 21.05 5.12
N ILE A 166 -2.85 21.98 6.03
CA ILE A 166 -2.40 23.38 5.87
C ILE A 166 -0.88 23.47 5.91
N GLY A 167 -0.23 22.67 6.76
CA GLY A 167 1.24 22.55 6.81
C GLY A 167 1.85 22.02 5.50
N LEU A 168 1.10 21.21 4.77
CA LEU A 168 1.51 20.64 3.46
C LEU A 168 1.12 21.52 2.26
N LYS A 169 0.58 22.71 2.47
CA LYS A 169 0.05 23.56 1.40
C LYS A 169 1.03 23.78 0.24
N ASP A 170 2.31 23.97 0.53
CA ASP A 170 3.33 24.23 -0.50
C ASP A 170 3.61 22.97 -1.34
N VAL A 171 3.47 21.78 -0.75
CA VAL A 171 3.59 20.49 -1.47
C VAL A 171 2.37 20.24 -2.34
N LEU A 172 1.20 20.63 -1.87
CA LEU A 172 -0.07 20.41 -2.56
C LEU A 172 -0.32 21.42 -3.69
N ALA A 173 0.27 22.60 -3.62
CA ALA A 173 0.04 23.67 -4.59
C ALA A 173 0.39 23.23 -6.02
N GLY A 174 -0.58 23.36 -6.95
CA GLY A 174 -0.42 22.94 -8.35
C GLY A 174 -0.59 21.44 -8.60
N GLN A 175 -1.08 20.69 -7.59
CA GLN A 175 -1.36 19.27 -7.72
C GLN A 175 -2.87 18.98 -7.85
N GLU A 176 -3.69 19.97 -8.09
CA GLU A 176 -5.16 19.87 -8.11
C GLU A 176 -5.69 18.93 -9.21
N ASP A 177 -4.92 18.68 -10.28
CA ASP A 177 -5.24 17.71 -11.32
C ASP A 177 -4.94 16.26 -10.92
N TYR A 178 -4.11 16.04 -9.88
CA TYR A 178 -3.52 14.76 -9.54
C TYR A 178 -3.90 14.26 -8.15
N VAL A 179 -4.33 15.18 -7.26
CA VAL A 179 -4.49 14.89 -5.83
C VAL A 179 -5.89 15.25 -5.36
N VAL A 180 -6.50 14.32 -4.63
CA VAL A 180 -7.68 14.52 -3.77
C VAL A 180 -7.23 14.48 -2.32
N VAL A 181 -7.69 15.41 -1.50
CA VAL A 181 -7.37 15.48 -0.07
C VAL A 181 -8.51 14.90 0.74
N ASN A 182 -8.32 13.73 1.32
CA ASN A 182 -9.24 13.12 2.27
C ASN A 182 -8.85 13.59 3.68
N ILE A 183 -9.69 14.42 4.28
CA ILE A 183 -9.35 15.17 5.50
C ILE A 183 -8.88 14.25 6.61
N GLY A 184 -9.63 13.17 6.86
CA GLY A 184 -9.29 12.18 7.87
C GLY A 184 -10.19 10.96 7.76
N ASN A 185 -9.60 9.80 8.06
CA ASN A 185 -10.26 8.50 8.01
C ASN A 185 -11.28 8.36 9.14
N GLU A 186 -12.49 7.88 8.81
CA GLU A 186 -13.51 7.41 9.77
C GLU A 186 -13.63 8.30 11.03
N PRO A 187 -13.88 9.62 10.85
CA PRO A 187 -13.62 10.64 11.87
C PRO A 187 -14.59 10.63 13.05
N TRP A 188 -15.47 9.67 13.16
CA TRP A 188 -16.39 9.50 14.27
C TRP A 188 -16.76 8.03 14.48
N GLY A 189 -16.68 7.57 15.71
CA GLY A 189 -17.15 6.24 16.12
C GLY A 189 -18.68 6.15 16.24
N ASN A 190 -19.15 5.14 16.97
CA ASN A 190 -20.58 4.88 17.20
C ASN A 190 -21.19 5.72 18.33
N THR A 191 -20.33 6.31 19.18
CA THR A 191 -20.76 7.17 20.29
C THR A 191 -21.04 8.57 19.76
N ASP A 192 -22.30 9.01 19.83
CA ASP A 192 -22.77 10.33 19.39
C ASP A 192 -22.36 10.69 17.94
N PRO A 193 -22.70 9.89 16.94
CA PRO A 193 -22.28 10.12 15.55
C PRO A 193 -22.83 11.43 14.98
N ALA A 194 -23.87 12.02 15.56
CA ALA A 194 -24.38 13.35 15.19
C ALA A 194 -23.34 14.46 15.39
N GLY A 195 -22.33 14.21 16.22
CA GLY A 195 -21.18 15.09 16.41
C GLY A 195 -20.28 15.24 15.19
N TRP A 196 -20.45 14.44 14.14
CA TRP A 196 -19.66 14.45 12.91
C TRP A 196 -19.83 15.73 12.08
N THR A 197 -21.03 16.26 11.98
CA THR A 197 -21.41 17.31 11.02
C THR A 197 -20.64 18.62 11.24
N GLU A 198 -20.66 19.15 12.47
CA GLU A 198 -20.06 20.45 12.78
C GLU A 198 -18.55 20.47 12.61
N PRO A 199 -17.76 19.51 13.15
CA PRO A 199 -16.32 19.45 12.93
C PRO A 199 -15.93 19.22 11.46
N THR A 200 -16.71 18.44 10.70
CA THR A 200 -16.49 18.24 9.27
C THR A 200 -16.64 19.55 8.51
N VAL A 201 -17.72 20.29 8.75
CA VAL A 201 -17.96 21.63 8.18
C VAL A 201 -16.85 22.60 8.58
N ALA A 202 -16.41 22.56 9.85
CA ALA A 202 -15.33 23.42 10.33
C ALA A 202 -14.00 23.13 9.63
N ALA A 203 -13.64 21.84 9.49
CA ALA A 203 -12.41 21.42 8.82
C ALA A 203 -12.42 21.81 7.34
N VAL A 204 -13.51 21.58 6.61
CA VAL A 204 -13.67 22.00 5.21
C VAL A 204 -13.47 23.52 5.09
N LYS A 205 -14.15 24.32 5.91
CA LYS A 205 -14.00 25.79 5.88
C LYS A 205 -12.59 26.24 6.23
N LYS A 206 -11.93 25.57 7.19
CA LYS A 206 -10.55 25.86 7.59
C LYS A 206 -9.58 25.65 6.43
N LEU A 207 -9.70 24.53 5.71
CA LEU A 207 -8.89 24.23 4.53
C LEU A 207 -9.14 25.25 3.39
N ARG A 208 -10.41 25.59 3.11
CA ARG A 208 -10.75 26.60 2.10
C ARG A 208 -10.25 27.99 2.46
N ALA A 209 -10.34 28.37 3.72
CA ALA A 209 -9.79 29.64 4.21
C ALA A 209 -8.26 29.72 4.09
N ALA A 210 -7.56 28.58 4.21
CA ALA A 210 -6.13 28.46 3.97
C ALA A 210 -5.77 28.48 2.47
N GLY A 211 -6.75 28.39 1.58
CA GLY A 211 -6.57 28.49 0.13
C GLY A 211 -6.42 27.17 -0.62
N LEU A 212 -6.67 26.01 0.01
CA LEU A 212 -6.68 24.72 -0.68
C LEU A 212 -7.86 24.66 -1.67
N GLN A 213 -7.56 24.35 -2.94
CA GLN A 213 -8.54 24.26 -4.03
C GLN A 213 -8.86 22.81 -4.44
N HIS A 214 -8.12 21.85 -3.95
CA HIS A 214 -8.28 20.43 -4.24
C HIS A 214 -9.71 19.96 -3.99
N THR A 215 -10.14 18.91 -4.70
CA THR A 215 -11.30 18.14 -4.28
C THR A 215 -11.04 17.62 -2.86
N ILE A 216 -11.94 17.96 -1.93
CA ILE A 216 -11.87 17.49 -0.56
C ILE A 216 -12.76 16.26 -0.44
N MET A 217 -12.23 15.17 0.11
CA MET A 217 -12.99 13.98 0.46
C MET A 217 -13.27 13.98 1.96
N VAL A 218 -14.49 13.63 2.34
CA VAL A 218 -14.92 13.51 3.74
C VAL A 218 -15.52 12.13 3.97
N ASP A 219 -15.00 11.43 4.96
CA ASP A 219 -15.46 10.10 5.32
C ASP A 219 -16.66 10.17 6.26
N ALA A 220 -17.49 9.14 6.20
CA ALA A 220 -18.67 8.99 7.03
C ALA A 220 -18.34 8.74 8.52
N PRO A 221 -19.26 9.05 9.45
CA PRO A 221 -19.19 8.60 10.83
C PRO A 221 -19.51 7.11 10.98
N ASN A 222 -19.63 6.63 12.21
CA ASN A 222 -19.85 5.23 12.55
C ASN A 222 -18.74 4.32 12.00
N TRP A 223 -17.47 4.70 12.23
CA TRP A 223 -16.33 3.97 11.66
C TRP A 223 -16.46 3.87 10.13
N GLY A 224 -16.70 5.00 9.48
CA GLY A 224 -16.83 5.10 8.05
C GLY A 224 -18.11 4.54 7.44
N GLN A 225 -18.94 3.81 8.19
CA GLN A 225 -20.03 2.99 7.64
C GLN A 225 -21.41 3.66 7.67
N ASP A 226 -21.57 4.80 8.35
CA ASP A 226 -22.82 5.59 8.42
C ASP A 226 -24.11 4.76 8.65
N TRP A 227 -24.02 3.65 9.34
CA TRP A 227 -25.16 2.75 9.54
C TRP A 227 -26.33 3.43 10.28
N GLN A 228 -26.09 4.55 10.97
CA GLN A 228 -27.16 5.39 11.55
C GLN A 228 -27.67 6.46 10.58
N GLY A 229 -27.08 6.62 9.41
CA GLY A 229 -27.52 7.52 8.36
C GLY A 229 -27.28 9.00 8.62
N VAL A 230 -26.29 9.35 9.42
CA VAL A 230 -25.96 10.75 9.77
C VAL A 230 -25.36 11.47 8.56
N MET A 231 -24.35 10.91 7.90
CA MET A 231 -23.80 11.51 6.68
C MET A 231 -24.88 11.60 5.60
N ARG A 232 -25.66 10.54 5.39
CA ARG A 232 -26.74 10.54 4.42
C ARG A 232 -27.77 11.65 4.69
N ALA A 233 -28.08 11.94 5.95
CA ALA A 233 -29.04 12.99 6.32
C ALA A 233 -28.45 14.40 6.18
N GLU A 234 -27.18 14.59 6.50
CA GLU A 234 -26.51 15.89 6.63
C GLU A 234 -25.64 16.25 5.42
N ALA A 235 -25.46 15.34 4.45
CA ALA A 235 -24.58 15.53 3.31
C ALA A 235 -24.85 16.83 2.55
N GLN A 236 -26.12 17.19 2.33
CA GLN A 236 -26.46 18.45 1.66
C GLN A 236 -25.97 19.67 2.45
N SER A 237 -26.11 19.65 3.76
CA SER A 237 -25.67 20.72 4.66
C SER A 237 -24.14 20.87 4.63
N VAL A 238 -23.41 19.74 4.68
CA VAL A 238 -21.95 19.71 4.59
C VAL A 238 -21.45 20.18 3.23
N HIS A 239 -22.07 19.72 2.14
CA HIS A 239 -21.74 20.14 0.78
C HIS A 239 -21.95 21.65 0.57
N ASP A 240 -23.09 22.19 1.05
CA ASP A 240 -23.41 23.62 0.92
C ASP A 240 -22.49 24.51 1.76
N ALA A 241 -21.81 23.94 2.77
CA ALA A 241 -20.86 24.65 3.61
C ALA A 241 -19.50 24.87 2.90
N ASP A 242 -19.18 24.09 1.86
CA ASP A 242 -17.99 24.34 1.02
C ASP A 242 -18.29 25.48 0.03
N PRO A 243 -17.60 26.63 0.15
CA PRO A 243 -17.83 27.77 -0.75
C PRO A 243 -17.50 27.46 -2.22
N THR A 244 -16.65 26.45 -2.47
CA THR A 244 -16.27 26.04 -3.82
C THR A 244 -17.20 24.95 -4.37
N GLY A 245 -17.88 24.19 -3.51
CA GLY A 245 -18.69 23.02 -3.89
C GLY A 245 -17.84 21.86 -4.42
N ASN A 246 -16.54 21.85 -4.10
CA ASN A 246 -15.59 20.83 -4.57
C ASN A 246 -15.32 19.79 -3.47
N LEU A 247 -16.36 19.12 -3.01
CA LEU A 247 -16.34 18.14 -1.92
C LEU A 247 -16.97 16.84 -2.40
N ILE A 248 -16.37 15.69 -2.10
CA ILE A 248 -16.90 14.34 -2.36
C ILE A 248 -17.03 13.57 -1.05
N PHE A 249 -18.12 12.82 -0.90
CA PHE A 249 -18.36 11.96 0.26
C PHE A 249 -17.77 10.57 0.04
N SER A 250 -17.27 9.98 1.12
CA SER A 250 -16.67 8.65 1.14
C SER A 250 -17.42 7.79 2.15
N ILE A 251 -17.96 6.66 1.67
CA ILE A 251 -18.57 5.64 2.50
C ILE A 251 -17.67 4.41 2.56
N HIS A 252 -17.53 3.82 3.74
CA HIS A 252 -16.81 2.57 3.94
C HIS A 252 -17.82 1.44 4.09
N MET A 253 -17.78 0.47 3.17
CA MET A 253 -18.77 -0.60 3.12
C MET A 253 -18.14 -1.93 3.55
N TYR A 254 -18.42 -2.30 4.78
CA TYR A 254 -18.04 -3.57 5.38
C TYR A 254 -19.29 -4.34 5.80
N SER A 255 -19.21 -5.14 6.83
CA SER A 255 -20.23 -6.11 7.25
C SER A 255 -21.64 -5.60 7.50
N VAL A 256 -21.84 -4.28 7.68
CA VAL A 256 -23.20 -3.71 7.78
C VAL A 256 -23.89 -3.55 6.43
N TYR A 257 -23.16 -3.76 5.34
CA TYR A 257 -23.66 -3.73 3.97
C TYR A 257 -23.68 -5.15 3.39
N ASP A 258 -24.54 -6.00 3.95
CA ASP A 258 -24.65 -7.42 3.64
C ASP A 258 -25.83 -7.75 2.69
N THR A 259 -26.58 -6.72 2.25
CA THR A 259 -27.68 -6.88 1.31
C THR A 259 -27.61 -5.90 0.15
N ALA A 260 -27.97 -6.39 -1.04
CA ALA A 260 -28.05 -5.56 -2.24
C ALA A 260 -28.98 -4.34 -2.07
N GLN A 261 -30.03 -4.46 -1.26
CA GLN A 261 -30.99 -3.37 -1.04
C GLN A 261 -30.35 -2.23 -0.23
N GLU A 262 -29.64 -2.53 0.85
CA GLU A 262 -28.98 -1.52 1.70
C GLU A 262 -27.93 -0.74 0.92
N ILE A 263 -27.08 -1.44 0.15
CA ILE A 263 -26.06 -0.85 -0.70
C ILE A 263 -26.69 0.08 -1.75
N THR A 264 -27.67 -0.43 -2.49
CA THR A 264 -28.27 0.35 -3.57
C THR A 264 -29.10 1.52 -3.04
N ASP A 265 -29.84 1.38 -1.95
CA ASP A 265 -30.60 2.46 -1.34
C ASP A 265 -29.68 3.56 -0.79
N TYR A 266 -28.54 3.18 -0.20
CA TYR A 266 -27.59 4.15 0.31
C TYR A 266 -26.96 4.96 -0.82
N LEU A 267 -26.42 4.31 -1.84
CA LEU A 267 -25.76 4.97 -2.97
C LEU A 267 -26.74 5.82 -3.80
N ASN A 268 -27.94 5.29 -4.09
CA ASN A 268 -28.96 6.02 -4.83
C ASN A 268 -29.42 7.29 -4.10
N ALA A 269 -29.45 7.31 -2.77
CA ALA A 269 -29.84 8.51 -2.03
C ALA A 269 -28.92 9.71 -2.34
N PHE A 270 -27.63 9.48 -2.55
CA PHE A 270 -26.69 10.52 -2.95
C PHE A 270 -26.82 10.88 -4.44
N VAL A 271 -26.93 9.87 -5.30
CA VAL A 271 -27.09 10.08 -6.76
C VAL A 271 -28.36 10.88 -7.07
N ASP A 272 -29.49 10.52 -6.47
CA ASP A 272 -30.77 11.21 -6.65
C ASP A 272 -30.74 12.65 -6.14
N ALA A 273 -29.96 12.90 -5.07
CA ALA A 273 -29.72 14.23 -4.53
C ALA A 273 -28.66 15.03 -5.32
N LYS A 274 -27.99 14.41 -6.31
CA LYS A 274 -26.83 14.96 -7.02
C LYS A 274 -25.69 15.34 -6.09
N LEU A 275 -25.50 14.57 -5.04
CA LEU A 275 -24.38 14.68 -4.12
C LEU A 275 -23.29 13.66 -4.54
N PRO A 276 -22.03 14.09 -4.68
CA PRO A 276 -20.96 13.20 -5.10
C PRO A 276 -20.59 12.22 -3.98
N ILE A 277 -20.55 10.94 -4.30
CA ILE A 277 -20.18 9.88 -3.37
C ILE A 277 -19.28 8.85 -4.06
N LEU A 278 -18.42 8.21 -3.30
CA LEU A 278 -17.69 7.01 -3.71
C LEU A 278 -17.62 6.01 -2.54
N ILE A 279 -17.29 4.76 -2.85
CA ILE A 279 -16.95 3.76 -1.83
C ILE A 279 -15.45 3.89 -1.55
N GLY A 280 -15.09 4.58 -0.45
CA GLY A 280 -13.69 4.90 -0.11
C GLY A 280 -12.91 3.73 0.47
N GLU A 281 -13.64 2.82 1.12
CA GLU A 281 -13.12 1.53 1.57
C GLU A 281 -14.22 0.47 1.45
N PHE A 282 -13.83 -0.76 1.16
CA PHE A 282 -14.70 -1.92 1.31
C PHE A 282 -13.87 -3.20 1.38
N GLY A 283 -14.40 -4.20 2.07
CA GLY A 283 -13.85 -5.54 2.16
C GLY A 283 -14.88 -6.56 1.69
N GLY A 284 -14.43 -7.68 1.09
CA GLY A 284 -15.30 -8.77 0.68
C GLY A 284 -15.35 -9.93 1.68
N PRO A 285 -14.24 -10.27 2.36
CA PRO A 285 -14.28 -11.40 3.28
C PRO A 285 -15.20 -11.19 4.47
N ALA A 286 -16.02 -12.20 4.77
CA ALA A 286 -16.91 -12.22 5.92
C ALA A 286 -16.14 -12.10 7.25
N ASP A 287 -16.67 -11.34 8.19
CA ASP A 287 -16.14 -11.19 9.53
C ASP A 287 -17.17 -11.58 10.61
N GLN A 288 -16.88 -11.25 11.87
CA GLN A 288 -17.77 -11.54 12.99
C GLN A 288 -19.07 -10.73 13.00
N TYR A 289 -19.20 -9.70 12.15
CA TYR A 289 -20.35 -8.81 12.07
C TYR A 289 -21.24 -9.05 10.86
N GLY A 290 -20.73 -9.70 9.82
CA GLY A 290 -21.51 -10.02 8.62
C GLY A 290 -20.63 -10.49 7.45
N ASP A 291 -21.28 -10.63 6.31
CA ASP A 291 -20.67 -11.03 5.03
C ASP A 291 -20.98 -9.91 4.03
N PRO A 292 -20.05 -8.98 3.78
CA PRO A 292 -20.28 -7.85 2.88
C PRO A 292 -20.65 -8.34 1.47
N ASP A 293 -21.62 -7.69 0.83
CA ASP A 293 -22.00 -8.00 -0.56
C ASP A 293 -21.16 -7.14 -1.54
N GLU A 294 -19.88 -7.47 -1.66
CA GLU A 294 -18.94 -6.77 -2.53
C GLU A 294 -19.31 -6.88 -4.01
N ASP A 295 -19.98 -7.95 -4.39
CA ASP A 295 -20.47 -8.13 -5.75
C ASP A 295 -21.49 -7.04 -6.11
N THR A 296 -22.42 -6.77 -5.21
CA THR A 296 -23.38 -5.66 -5.38
C THR A 296 -22.70 -4.29 -5.26
N MET A 297 -21.74 -4.11 -4.33
CA MET A 297 -21.02 -2.83 -4.20
C MET A 297 -20.34 -2.44 -5.51
N MET A 298 -19.58 -3.37 -6.12
CA MET A 298 -18.88 -3.13 -7.37
C MET A 298 -19.82 -2.98 -8.56
N ALA A 299 -20.90 -3.78 -8.61
CA ALA A 299 -21.90 -3.67 -9.67
C ALA A 299 -22.70 -2.35 -9.60
N ALA A 300 -23.11 -1.92 -8.41
CA ALA A 300 -23.80 -0.66 -8.20
C ALA A 300 -22.89 0.54 -8.51
N ALA A 301 -21.64 0.50 -8.07
CA ALA A 301 -20.66 1.54 -8.39
C ALA A 301 -20.46 1.68 -9.91
N GLU A 302 -20.32 0.57 -10.64
CA GLU A 302 -20.21 0.62 -12.11
C GLU A 302 -21.49 1.14 -12.77
N GLN A 303 -22.65 0.65 -12.35
CA GLN A 303 -23.95 1.07 -12.91
C GLN A 303 -24.24 2.56 -12.69
N LEU A 304 -23.88 3.10 -11.53
CA LEU A 304 -24.11 4.48 -11.13
C LEU A 304 -22.98 5.43 -11.53
N GLY A 305 -21.88 4.93 -12.07
CA GLY A 305 -20.69 5.71 -12.41
C GLY A 305 -19.96 6.27 -11.19
N LEU A 306 -19.98 5.54 -10.06
CA LEU A 306 -19.33 5.91 -8.81
C LEU A 306 -17.94 5.28 -8.69
N GLY A 307 -17.05 5.94 -7.97
CA GLY A 307 -15.72 5.42 -7.64
C GLY A 307 -15.76 4.33 -6.57
N TYR A 308 -14.75 3.45 -6.57
CA TYR A 308 -14.46 2.56 -5.46
C TYR A 308 -12.96 2.37 -5.24
N LEU A 309 -12.56 2.17 -3.97
CA LEU A 309 -11.19 1.94 -3.51
C LEU A 309 -11.20 0.78 -2.52
N ALA A 310 -10.73 -0.40 -2.94
CA ALA A 310 -10.78 -1.60 -2.09
C ALA A 310 -9.76 -1.53 -0.95
N TRP A 311 -10.09 -2.03 0.21
CA TRP A 311 -9.17 -2.19 1.34
C TRP A 311 -8.57 -3.60 1.33
N SER A 312 -7.25 -3.78 1.37
CA SER A 312 -6.18 -2.85 1.02
C SER A 312 -5.07 -3.61 0.30
N TRP A 313 -4.11 -2.94 -0.32
CA TRP A 313 -3.07 -3.58 -1.13
C TRP A 313 -2.38 -4.73 -0.39
N SER A 314 -1.81 -4.48 0.79
CA SER A 314 -1.16 -5.50 1.61
C SER A 314 -0.81 -4.95 2.99
N GLY A 315 -0.44 -5.83 3.93
CA GLY A 315 0.12 -5.48 5.22
C GLY A 315 -0.91 -5.34 6.35
N ASN A 316 -2.13 -5.83 6.16
CA ASN A 316 -3.12 -5.87 7.24
C ASN A 316 -2.68 -6.80 8.38
N THR A 317 -3.08 -6.47 9.60
CA THR A 317 -2.86 -7.35 10.77
C THR A 317 -3.54 -8.70 10.59
N ASP A 318 -4.73 -8.71 9.98
CA ASP A 318 -5.38 -9.92 9.48
C ASP A 318 -5.26 -9.91 7.94
N PRO A 319 -4.46 -10.82 7.36
CA PRO A 319 -4.19 -10.83 5.93
C PRO A 319 -5.41 -11.23 5.07
N ILE A 320 -6.56 -11.49 5.67
CA ILE A 320 -7.80 -11.80 4.94
C ILE A 320 -8.23 -10.64 4.02
N LEU A 321 -7.85 -9.41 4.37
CA LEU A 321 -8.12 -8.20 3.58
C LEU A 321 -6.95 -7.79 2.67
N ASP A 322 -5.82 -8.51 2.69
CA ASP A 322 -4.72 -8.25 1.77
C ASP A 322 -5.11 -8.64 0.34
N LEU A 323 -5.00 -7.71 -0.59
CA LEU A 323 -5.20 -7.97 -2.02
C LEU A 323 -4.01 -8.73 -2.61
N ALA A 324 -2.81 -8.38 -2.18
CA ALA A 324 -1.57 -9.05 -2.55
C ALA A 324 -0.85 -9.55 -1.29
N LEU A 325 -0.40 -10.79 -1.30
CA LEU A 325 0.32 -11.37 -0.16
C LEU A 325 1.76 -10.87 -0.17
N ASP A 326 2.23 -10.37 0.98
CA ASP A 326 3.60 -9.87 1.16
C ASP A 326 4.00 -8.78 0.14
N PHE A 327 3.07 -7.92 -0.27
CA PHE A 327 3.26 -6.87 -1.30
C PHE A 327 3.67 -7.40 -2.69
N ASP A 328 3.50 -8.70 -2.97
CA ASP A 328 3.89 -9.32 -4.23
C ASP A 328 2.71 -9.35 -5.23
N PRO A 329 2.74 -8.56 -6.32
CA PRO A 329 1.67 -8.53 -7.33
C PRO A 329 1.48 -9.86 -8.06
N GLY A 330 2.45 -10.76 -8.01
CA GLY A 330 2.35 -12.12 -8.54
C GLY A 330 1.64 -13.10 -7.60
N ARG A 331 1.22 -12.63 -6.42
CA ARG A 331 0.58 -13.43 -5.37
C ARG A 331 -0.69 -12.77 -4.87
N LEU A 332 -1.64 -12.53 -5.78
CA LEU A 332 -2.95 -12.04 -5.38
C LEU A 332 -3.65 -13.07 -4.50
N SER A 333 -4.34 -12.58 -3.47
CA SER A 333 -5.29 -13.40 -2.69
C SER A 333 -6.58 -13.62 -3.49
N ASP A 334 -7.49 -14.46 -2.98
CA ASP A 334 -8.82 -14.60 -3.57
C ASP A 334 -9.55 -13.24 -3.61
N TRP A 335 -9.36 -12.42 -2.57
CA TRP A 335 -9.86 -11.06 -2.50
C TRP A 335 -9.21 -10.15 -3.57
N GLY A 336 -7.90 -10.24 -3.75
CA GLY A 336 -7.18 -9.51 -4.80
C GLY A 336 -7.62 -9.91 -6.21
N GLU A 337 -7.76 -11.21 -6.47
CA GLU A 337 -8.28 -11.71 -7.75
C GLU A 337 -9.71 -11.19 -8.01
N ARG A 338 -10.56 -11.17 -6.98
CA ARG A 338 -11.92 -10.61 -7.07
C ARG A 338 -11.91 -9.14 -7.46
N ILE A 339 -11.07 -8.32 -6.83
CA ILE A 339 -11.00 -6.87 -7.06
C ILE A 339 -10.41 -6.52 -8.42
N PHE A 340 -9.30 -7.16 -8.79
CA PHE A 340 -8.63 -6.80 -10.05
C PHE A 340 -9.28 -7.46 -11.26
N HIS A 341 -9.64 -8.74 -11.18
CA HIS A 341 -10.00 -9.55 -12.34
C HIS A 341 -11.45 -10.04 -12.34
N GLY A 342 -12.16 -9.94 -11.21
CA GLY A 342 -13.56 -10.33 -11.10
C GLY A 342 -14.53 -9.45 -11.91
N ALA A 343 -15.81 -9.79 -11.89
CA ALA A 343 -16.86 -9.00 -12.55
C ALA A 343 -16.89 -7.55 -12.00
N ASN A 344 -16.98 -6.57 -12.86
CA ASN A 344 -16.87 -5.13 -12.54
C ASN A 344 -15.53 -4.76 -11.85
N GLY A 345 -14.51 -5.61 -11.98
CA GLY A 345 -13.19 -5.42 -11.40
C GLY A 345 -12.39 -4.31 -12.08
N ILE A 346 -11.30 -3.92 -11.42
CA ILE A 346 -10.44 -2.81 -11.83
C ILE A 346 -9.96 -2.95 -13.27
N ALA A 347 -9.45 -4.13 -13.66
CA ALA A 347 -8.91 -4.35 -15.00
C ALA A 347 -9.96 -4.18 -16.13
N GLN A 348 -11.24 -4.33 -15.82
CA GLN A 348 -12.33 -4.24 -16.80
C GLN A 348 -12.94 -2.85 -16.87
N THR A 349 -12.96 -2.10 -15.76
CA THR A 349 -13.78 -0.88 -15.62
C THR A 349 -12.95 0.39 -15.46
N SER A 350 -11.67 0.26 -15.16
CA SER A 350 -10.77 1.39 -14.99
C SER A 350 -10.50 2.11 -16.32
N LYS A 351 -10.45 3.44 -16.24
CA LYS A 351 -10.01 4.32 -17.33
C LYS A 351 -9.02 5.31 -16.75
N GLU A 352 -7.90 5.46 -17.42
CA GLU A 352 -6.88 6.40 -17.00
C GLU A 352 -7.37 7.85 -17.07
N ALA A 353 -6.95 8.67 -16.12
CA ALA A 353 -7.25 10.09 -16.12
C ALA A 353 -6.63 10.79 -17.34
N THR A 354 -7.40 11.68 -17.96
CA THR A 354 -6.96 12.34 -19.20
C THR A 354 -5.82 13.33 -18.98
N VAL A 355 -5.58 13.76 -17.74
CA VAL A 355 -4.42 14.57 -17.37
C VAL A 355 -3.10 13.86 -17.72
N TYR A 356 -3.11 12.54 -17.77
CA TYR A 356 -1.98 11.72 -18.20
C TYR A 356 -1.97 11.45 -19.72
N GLY A 357 -2.75 12.19 -20.49
CA GLY A 357 -2.85 12.00 -21.93
C GLY A 357 -3.96 11.04 -22.33
N GLY A 358 -4.89 10.71 -21.42
CA GLY A 358 -6.00 9.74 -21.52
C GLY A 358 -6.62 9.62 -22.90
N GLY A 359 -6.04 8.82 -23.71
CA GLY A 359 -6.41 8.27 -24.99
C GLY A 359 -6.24 6.76 -24.89
N ALA A 360 -6.55 6.02 -25.92
CA ALA A 360 -6.42 4.55 -25.97
C ALA A 360 -5.22 4.04 -25.13
N PRO A 361 -5.34 2.84 -24.53
CA PRO A 361 -4.24 2.24 -23.79
C PRO A 361 -2.93 2.43 -24.55
N ASP A 362 -1.87 2.84 -23.86
CA ASP A 362 -0.57 2.89 -24.48
C ASP A 362 -0.21 1.49 -24.98
N THR A 363 -0.07 1.36 -26.27
CA THR A 363 0.29 0.10 -26.95
C THR A 363 1.65 0.20 -27.61
N GLN A 364 2.33 1.34 -27.44
CA GLN A 364 3.65 1.58 -28.01
C GLN A 364 4.71 1.12 -27.02
N ALA A 365 5.48 0.12 -27.41
CA ALA A 365 6.57 -0.36 -26.58
C ALA A 365 7.77 0.62 -26.63
N PRO A 366 8.53 0.75 -25.53
CA PRO A 366 9.76 1.53 -25.52
C PRO A 366 10.72 1.15 -26.65
N THR A 367 11.59 2.06 -27.03
CA THR A 367 12.73 1.73 -27.89
C THR A 367 13.62 0.68 -27.21
N ALA A 368 14.34 -0.12 -27.99
CA ALA A 368 15.33 -1.03 -27.41
C ALA A 368 16.40 -0.21 -26.65
N PRO A 369 16.84 -0.66 -25.46
CA PRO A 369 17.99 -0.07 -24.79
C PRO A 369 19.24 -0.13 -25.67
N GLY A 370 20.18 0.79 -25.47
CA GLY A 370 21.48 0.73 -26.14
C GLY A 370 22.28 -0.49 -25.72
N SER A 371 23.35 -0.78 -26.47
CA SER A 371 24.19 -1.98 -26.23
C SER A 371 24.67 -2.03 -24.79
N PRO A 372 24.37 -3.10 -24.03
CA PRO A 372 24.90 -3.28 -22.70
C PRO A 372 26.41 -3.53 -22.73
N THR A 373 27.09 -3.08 -21.70
CA THR A 373 28.53 -3.34 -21.47
C THR A 373 28.73 -3.86 -20.05
N ALA A 374 29.64 -4.82 -19.89
CA ALA A 374 30.02 -5.26 -18.56
C ALA A 374 30.92 -4.19 -17.91
N THR A 375 30.50 -3.62 -16.80
CA THR A 375 31.23 -2.61 -16.04
C THR A 375 32.00 -3.19 -14.84
N ALA A 376 31.58 -4.36 -14.37
CA ALA A 376 32.30 -5.18 -13.42
C ALA A 376 31.98 -6.66 -13.65
N VAL A 377 32.99 -7.51 -13.52
CA VAL A 377 32.88 -8.97 -13.61
C VAL A 377 33.58 -9.58 -12.43
N THR A 378 32.99 -10.60 -11.83
CA THR A 378 33.58 -11.45 -10.81
C THR A 378 33.40 -12.92 -11.21
N ASP A 379 33.81 -13.83 -10.36
CA ASP A 379 33.59 -15.27 -10.56
C ASP A 379 32.11 -15.69 -10.42
N SER A 380 31.26 -14.85 -9.83
CA SER A 380 29.86 -15.19 -9.50
C SER A 380 28.85 -14.09 -9.83
N SER A 381 29.31 -12.96 -10.41
CA SER A 381 28.43 -11.85 -10.76
C SER A 381 28.94 -11.05 -11.95
N VAL A 382 28.00 -10.37 -12.64
CA VAL A 382 28.28 -9.42 -13.72
C VAL A 382 27.42 -8.18 -13.51
N THR A 383 28.04 -7.01 -13.48
CA THR A 383 27.33 -5.72 -13.50
C THR A 383 27.32 -5.21 -14.95
N LEU A 384 26.14 -4.95 -15.45
CA LEU A 384 25.89 -4.40 -16.78
C LEU A 384 25.46 -2.95 -16.69
N GLY A 385 25.93 -2.13 -17.63
CA GLY A 385 25.45 -0.78 -17.85
C GLY A 385 25.05 -0.59 -19.32
N TRP A 386 24.02 0.18 -19.60
CA TRP A 386 23.47 0.41 -20.95
C TRP A 386 23.02 1.85 -21.16
N THR A 387 22.75 2.22 -22.41
CA THR A 387 22.14 3.52 -22.74
C THR A 387 20.62 3.42 -22.57
N ALA A 388 20.03 4.46 -21.96
CA ALA A 388 18.60 4.54 -21.71
C ALA A 388 17.78 4.35 -23.00
N ALA A 389 16.68 3.64 -22.87
CA ALA A 389 15.62 3.60 -23.86
C ALA A 389 14.76 4.87 -23.76
N THR A 390 13.97 5.15 -24.79
CA THR A 390 12.96 6.20 -24.82
C THR A 390 11.60 5.62 -25.11
N ASP A 391 10.56 6.31 -24.66
CA ASP A 391 9.18 5.95 -24.86
C ASP A 391 8.36 7.22 -25.08
N ASP A 392 7.19 7.11 -25.70
CA ASP A 392 6.29 8.26 -25.90
C ASP A 392 5.56 8.68 -24.61
N THR A 393 5.54 7.79 -23.62
CA THR A 393 5.01 8.06 -22.28
C THR A 393 6.14 8.11 -21.26
N ALA A 394 6.69 6.99 -20.86
CA ALA A 394 7.87 6.89 -20.00
C ALA A 394 8.40 5.46 -19.90
N VAL A 395 9.73 5.29 -19.84
CA VAL A 395 10.36 4.04 -19.45
C VAL A 395 10.36 3.92 -17.93
N THR A 396 9.72 2.89 -17.38
CA THR A 396 9.60 2.67 -15.93
C THR A 396 10.62 1.68 -15.38
N GLY A 397 11.28 0.90 -16.24
CA GLY A 397 12.30 -0.04 -15.81
C GLY A 397 12.94 -0.84 -16.93
N TYR A 398 13.89 -1.67 -16.54
CA TYR A 398 14.66 -2.53 -17.41
C TYR A 398 14.75 -3.94 -16.83
N ASP A 399 14.68 -4.95 -17.72
CA ASP A 399 14.90 -6.34 -17.39
C ASP A 399 16.17 -6.82 -18.09
N VAL A 400 17.14 -7.31 -17.32
CA VAL A 400 18.28 -8.03 -17.86
C VAL A 400 17.84 -9.47 -18.11
N VAL A 401 17.92 -9.90 -19.35
CA VAL A 401 17.58 -11.26 -19.77
C VAL A 401 18.84 -12.04 -20.15
N ARG A 402 18.94 -13.27 -19.67
CA ARG A 402 19.93 -14.24 -20.10
C ARG A 402 19.39 -14.98 -21.31
N LEU A 403 20.19 -15.04 -22.35
CA LEU A 403 19.89 -15.75 -23.58
C LEU A 403 20.54 -17.15 -23.53
N GLY A 404 19.77 -18.21 -23.80
CA GLY A 404 20.27 -19.58 -23.84
C GLY A 404 19.23 -20.51 -24.44
N ASP A 405 19.68 -21.45 -25.31
CA ASP A 405 18.88 -22.52 -25.92
C ASP A 405 17.57 -22.04 -26.59
N GLY A 406 17.60 -20.82 -27.15
CA GLY A 406 16.43 -20.22 -27.81
C GLY A 406 15.39 -19.65 -26.84
N THR A 407 15.70 -19.56 -25.54
CA THR A 407 14.85 -18.98 -24.51
C THR A 407 15.49 -17.75 -23.88
N GLU A 408 14.65 -16.82 -23.43
CA GLU A 408 15.04 -15.68 -22.60
C GLU A 408 14.57 -15.92 -21.16
N THR A 409 15.46 -15.66 -20.21
CA THR A 409 15.11 -15.71 -18.79
C THR A 409 15.49 -14.38 -18.14
N THR A 410 14.57 -13.69 -17.51
CA THR A 410 14.88 -12.49 -16.71
C THR A 410 15.69 -12.91 -15.49
N VAL A 411 16.87 -12.30 -15.33
CA VAL A 411 17.83 -12.61 -14.26
C VAL A 411 18.13 -11.44 -13.34
N ALA A 412 17.74 -10.23 -13.73
CA ALA A 412 17.76 -9.04 -12.89
C ALA A 412 16.81 -7.99 -13.44
N SER A 413 16.30 -7.10 -12.59
CA SER A 413 15.51 -5.92 -12.98
C SER A 413 16.07 -4.67 -12.30
N SER A 414 15.90 -3.51 -12.94
CA SER A 414 16.39 -2.22 -12.43
C SER A 414 15.51 -1.08 -12.92
N THR A 415 15.39 -0.02 -12.14
CA THR A 415 14.79 1.26 -12.56
C THR A 415 15.83 2.24 -13.12
N THR A 416 17.10 1.89 -13.07
CA THR A 416 18.21 2.67 -13.62
C THR A 416 18.86 1.94 -14.80
N THR A 417 19.82 2.58 -15.47
CA THR A 417 20.54 2.01 -16.60
C THR A 417 21.70 1.09 -16.21
N THR A 418 21.65 0.52 -15.03
CA THR A 418 22.64 -0.46 -14.52
C THR A 418 21.94 -1.56 -13.74
N ALA A 419 22.45 -2.78 -13.80
CA ALA A 419 22.00 -3.90 -12.95
C ALA A 419 23.13 -4.89 -12.72
N THR A 420 23.10 -5.59 -11.58
CA THR A 420 24.03 -6.67 -11.26
C THR A 420 23.31 -8.01 -11.30
N VAL A 421 23.76 -8.91 -12.13
CA VAL A 421 23.34 -10.31 -12.16
C VAL A 421 24.24 -11.10 -11.22
N THR A 422 23.68 -11.85 -10.29
CA THR A 422 24.41 -12.64 -9.30
C THR A 422 24.10 -14.13 -9.44
N GLY A 423 24.81 -14.98 -8.70
CA GLY A 423 24.59 -16.44 -8.71
C GLY A 423 25.08 -17.13 -9.98
N LEU A 424 26.03 -16.52 -10.66
CA LEU A 424 26.65 -17.08 -11.87
C LEU A 424 27.74 -18.11 -11.50
N THR A 425 28.01 -19.02 -12.42
CA THR A 425 29.06 -20.04 -12.27
C THR A 425 30.40 -19.46 -12.71
N PRO A 426 31.49 -19.68 -11.98
CA PRO A 426 32.85 -19.25 -12.36
C PRO A 426 33.29 -19.79 -13.73
N GLY A 427 34.13 -19.02 -14.42
CA GLY A 427 34.73 -19.41 -15.71
C GLY A 427 33.71 -19.71 -16.80
N THR A 428 32.49 -19.23 -16.69
CA THR A 428 31.36 -19.58 -17.56
C THR A 428 30.98 -18.40 -18.45
N ALA A 429 30.82 -18.65 -19.74
CA ALA A 429 30.33 -17.66 -20.67
C ALA A 429 28.79 -17.52 -20.59
N TYR A 430 28.32 -16.30 -20.53
CA TYR A 430 26.92 -15.93 -20.50
C TYR A 430 26.63 -14.90 -21.59
N THR A 431 25.44 -14.97 -22.16
CA THR A 431 24.94 -13.96 -23.09
C THR A 431 23.77 -13.24 -22.47
N PHE A 432 23.86 -11.92 -22.35
CA PHE A 432 22.81 -11.08 -21.79
C PHE A 432 22.31 -10.06 -22.82
N ALA A 433 21.04 -9.69 -22.69
CA ALA A 433 20.46 -8.54 -23.35
C ALA A 433 19.59 -7.79 -22.32
N VAL A 434 19.15 -6.58 -22.67
CA VAL A 434 18.30 -5.76 -21.83
C VAL A 434 17.03 -5.39 -22.58
N ARG A 435 15.88 -5.44 -21.92
CA ARG A 435 14.60 -4.93 -22.40
C ARG A 435 14.13 -3.80 -21.52
N ALA A 436 13.63 -2.74 -22.10
CA ALA A 436 12.90 -1.70 -21.37
C ALA A 436 11.43 -2.08 -21.24
N ARG A 437 10.79 -1.56 -20.22
CA ARG A 437 9.34 -1.62 -20.01
C ARG A 437 8.79 -0.25 -19.65
N ASP A 438 7.55 0.03 -20.09
CA ASP A 438 6.79 1.22 -19.73
C ASP A 438 5.81 0.94 -18.59
N ALA A 439 4.98 1.94 -18.26
CA ALA A 439 3.94 1.83 -17.24
C ALA A 439 2.73 1.02 -17.69
N ALA A 440 2.50 0.88 -19.00
CA ALA A 440 1.41 0.09 -19.55
C ALA A 440 1.75 -1.41 -19.67
N GLY A 441 3.00 -1.79 -19.33
CA GLY A 441 3.46 -3.18 -19.41
C GLY A 441 3.99 -3.57 -20.78
N ASN A 442 4.09 -2.65 -21.76
CA ASN A 442 4.72 -2.97 -23.04
C ASN A 442 6.23 -3.14 -22.83
N ARG A 443 6.80 -4.13 -23.51
CA ARG A 443 8.22 -4.44 -23.45
C ARG A 443 8.90 -4.15 -24.78
N SER A 444 10.04 -3.51 -24.73
CA SER A 444 10.85 -3.20 -25.91
C SER A 444 11.35 -4.47 -26.63
N ALA A 445 11.82 -4.32 -27.86
CA ALA A 445 12.77 -5.27 -28.42
C ALA A 445 13.99 -5.40 -27.49
N ALA A 446 14.66 -6.56 -27.53
CA ALA A 446 15.91 -6.72 -26.78
C ALA A 446 16.99 -5.78 -27.35
N SER A 447 17.86 -5.29 -26.47
CA SER A 447 19.12 -4.65 -26.87
C SER A 447 19.98 -5.59 -27.71
N PRO A 448 21.01 -5.10 -28.38
CA PRO A 448 22.10 -5.98 -28.82
C PRO A 448 22.62 -6.83 -27.65
N ALA A 449 22.95 -8.08 -27.92
CA ALA A 449 23.47 -8.99 -26.91
C ALA A 449 24.91 -8.64 -26.52
N VAL A 450 25.27 -8.88 -25.27
CA VAL A 450 26.66 -8.85 -24.78
C VAL A 450 27.04 -10.22 -24.27
N GLU A 451 28.20 -10.71 -24.71
CA GLU A 451 28.82 -11.92 -24.19
C GLU A 451 29.81 -11.54 -23.09
N VAL A 452 29.69 -12.18 -21.95
CA VAL A 452 30.56 -11.97 -20.80
C VAL A 452 30.94 -13.32 -20.22
N THR A 453 32.22 -13.55 -20.01
CA THR A 453 32.70 -14.71 -19.27
C THR A 453 33.00 -14.26 -17.84
N THR A 454 32.40 -14.93 -16.86
CA THR A 454 32.74 -14.72 -15.45
C THR A 454 34.22 -15.07 -15.24
N ASP A 455 34.85 -14.38 -14.31
CA ASP A 455 36.21 -14.71 -13.96
C ASP A 455 36.30 -16.20 -13.60
N GLU A 456 37.39 -16.85 -14.00
CA GLU A 456 37.67 -18.19 -13.51
C GLU A 456 37.75 -18.08 -11.99
N GLY A 457 36.88 -18.77 -11.29
CA GLY A 457 36.94 -18.85 -9.87
C GLY A 457 38.36 -19.30 -9.55
N GLY A 458 39.17 -18.36 -9.07
CA GLY A 458 40.58 -18.64 -8.77
C GLY A 458 40.63 -19.74 -7.70
N GLY A 459 40.47 -20.95 -8.17
CA GLY A 459 40.47 -22.15 -7.35
C GLY A 459 41.85 -22.42 -6.81
N THR A 460 42.20 -21.65 -5.81
CA THR A 460 42.93 -22.22 -4.67
C THR A 460 41.91 -22.24 -3.54
N PRO A 461 41.62 -23.37 -2.88
CA PRO A 461 40.81 -23.40 -1.68
C PRO A 461 41.57 -22.55 -0.61
N GLY A 462 41.11 -21.35 -0.41
CA GLY A 462 41.72 -20.39 0.48
C GLY A 462 41.65 -18.97 -0.03
N GLY A 463 40.44 -18.42 -0.18
CA GLY A 463 40.25 -16.95 -0.14
C GLY A 463 41.01 -16.43 1.10
N ALA A 464 41.39 -15.15 1.10
CA ALA A 464 42.10 -14.54 2.22
C ALA A 464 41.28 -14.55 3.54
N CYS A 465 40.52 -15.63 3.79
CA CYS A 465 39.69 -15.85 4.97
C CYS A 465 39.65 -17.31 5.40
N SER A 466 39.50 -17.53 6.70
CA SER A 466 39.11 -18.82 7.26
C SER A 466 37.93 -18.62 8.23
N VAL A 467 37.03 -19.61 8.28
CA VAL A 467 35.85 -19.58 9.14
C VAL A 467 35.80 -20.83 10.00
N GLY A 468 35.78 -20.62 11.33
CA GLY A 468 35.46 -21.67 12.30
C GLY A 468 33.99 -21.57 12.71
N TYR A 469 33.28 -22.67 12.65
CA TYR A 469 31.90 -22.79 13.12
C TYR A 469 31.80 -23.79 14.25
N ARG A 470 31.12 -23.44 15.34
CA ARG A 470 30.86 -24.38 16.42
C ARG A 470 29.51 -24.18 17.06
N VAL A 471 28.85 -25.25 17.47
CA VAL A 471 27.69 -25.23 18.35
C VAL A 471 28.19 -25.11 19.79
N VAL A 472 27.77 -24.04 20.48
CA VAL A 472 28.21 -23.72 21.85
C VAL A 472 27.30 -24.33 22.89
N GLY A 473 26.00 -24.46 22.54
CA GLY A 473 25.00 -25.07 23.38
C GLY A 473 23.80 -25.53 22.55
N GLU A 474 23.10 -26.58 23.00
CA GLU A 474 21.99 -27.18 22.28
C GLU A 474 20.91 -27.59 23.27
N TRP A 475 19.63 -27.37 22.89
CA TRP A 475 18.44 -27.73 23.66
C TRP A 475 17.31 -28.23 22.74
N PRO A 476 16.25 -28.82 23.27
CA PRO A 476 15.13 -29.22 22.44
C PRO A 476 14.56 -28.02 21.66
N GLY A 477 14.58 -28.12 20.32
CA GLY A 477 14.07 -27.09 19.40
C GLY A 477 14.99 -25.92 19.08
N GLY A 478 16.23 -25.87 19.65
CA GLY A 478 17.13 -24.76 19.35
C GLY A 478 18.60 -25.02 19.69
N PHE A 479 19.46 -24.10 19.30
CA PHE A 479 20.89 -24.14 19.62
C PHE A 479 21.51 -22.74 19.62
N GLN A 480 22.69 -22.65 20.22
CA GLN A 480 23.56 -21.48 20.14
C GLN A 480 24.77 -21.82 19.30
N GLY A 481 25.04 -21.02 18.28
CA GLY A 481 26.22 -21.15 17.42
C GLY A 481 27.20 -19.99 17.59
N GLU A 482 28.44 -20.24 17.27
CA GLU A 482 29.50 -19.25 17.15
C GLU A 482 30.21 -19.41 15.82
N ILE A 483 30.52 -18.28 15.18
CA ILE A 483 31.27 -18.21 13.92
C ILE A 483 32.47 -17.30 14.13
N ALA A 484 33.67 -17.82 13.96
CA ALA A 484 34.93 -17.07 13.99
C ALA A 484 35.38 -16.81 12.55
N VAL A 485 35.33 -15.56 12.10
CA VAL A 485 35.76 -15.14 10.75
C VAL A 485 37.16 -14.51 10.86
N ARG A 486 38.14 -15.15 10.29
CA ARG A 486 39.52 -14.68 10.27
C ARG A 486 39.91 -14.18 8.89
N ASN A 487 40.43 -12.98 8.82
CA ASN A 487 41.10 -12.45 7.64
C ASN A 487 42.53 -13.02 7.59
N THR A 488 42.83 -13.89 6.64
CA THR A 488 44.14 -14.47 6.43
C THR A 488 44.99 -13.68 5.42
N GLY A 489 44.42 -12.61 4.85
CA GLY A 489 45.09 -11.71 3.92
C GLY A 489 45.99 -10.68 4.61
N SER A 490 46.72 -9.92 3.80
CA SER A 490 47.68 -8.90 4.24
C SER A 490 47.07 -7.50 4.39
N THR A 491 45.79 -7.31 4.00
CA THR A 491 45.04 -6.03 4.10
C THR A 491 43.80 -6.20 4.96
N ALA A 492 43.34 -5.11 5.59
CA ALA A 492 42.09 -5.13 6.34
C ALA A 492 40.89 -5.32 5.39
N VAL A 493 39.85 -6.06 5.84
CA VAL A 493 38.61 -6.28 5.13
C VAL A 493 37.49 -5.52 5.83
N GLY A 494 36.83 -4.62 5.10
CA GLY A 494 35.67 -3.86 5.59
C GLY A 494 35.16 -2.83 4.55
N PRO A 495 33.84 -2.65 4.44
CA PRO A 495 32.79 -3.48 5.03
C PRO A 495 32.84 -4.92 4.49
N TRP A 496 32.27 -5.86 5.21
CA TRP A 496 32.27 -7.27 4.80
C TRP A 496 30.87 -7.88 4.90
N THR A 497 30.65 -8.91 4.09
CA THR A 497 29.43 -9.75 4.14
C THR A 497 29.89 -11.22 4.21
N LEU A 498 29.42 -11.95 5.24
CA LEU A 498 29.63 -13.39 5.35
C LEU A 498 28.36 -14.10 4.86
N ALA A 499 28.51 -15.05 3.95
CA ALA A 499 27.40 -15.88 3.49
C ALA A 499 27.65 -17.37 3.72
N PHE A 500 26.58 -18.11 4.06
CA PHE A 500 26.57 -19.55 4.23
C PHE A 500 25.14 -20.09 4.10
N ALA A 501 24.95 -21.41 4.14
CA ALA A 501 23.61 -21.99 4.08
C ALA A 501 23.42 -23.09 5.12
N PHE A 502 22.27 -23.10 5.77
CA PHE A 502 21.76 -24.23 6.53
C PHE A 502 20.98 -25.19 5.61
N THR A 503 21.10 -26.47 5.83
CA THR A 503 20.49 -27.51 4.98
C THR A 503 19.33 -28.26 5.63
N GLU A 504 19.08 -28.04 6.93
CA GLU A 504 18.11 -28.81 7.73
C GLU A 504 17.02 -27.92 8.36
N GLY A 505 16.74 -26.76 7.74
CA GLY A 505 15.67 -25.87 8.20
C GLY A 505 16.00 -25.11 9.50
N GLN A 506 17.29 -24.96 9.84
CA GLN A 506 17.69 -24.11 10.96
C GLN A 506 17.32 -22.65 10.65
N ALA A 507 16.80 -21.91 11.64
CA ALA A 507 16.40 -20.52 11.52
C ALA A 507 17.04 -19.67 12.62
N ILE A 508 17.81 -18.66 12.26
CA ILE A 508 18.44 -17.72 13.20
C ILE A 508 17.36 -16.88 13.86
N THR A 509 17.32 -16.86 15.18
CA THR A 509 16.36 -16.08 15.97
C THR A 509 16.96 -14.81 16.57
N ASN A 510 18.27 -14.80 16.79
CA ASN A 510 19.01 -13.63 17.26
C ASN A 510 20.48 -13.78 16.90
N MET A 511 21.18 -12.65 16.66
CA MET A 511 22.59 -12.62 16.36
C MET A 511 23.26 -11.42 17.03
N TRP A 512 24.52 -11.62 17.47
CA TRP A 512 25.37 -10.55 17.95
C TRP A 512 26.74 -10.58 17.24
N GLY A 513 27.36 -9.42 17.11
CA GLY A 513 28.54 -9.22 16.26
C GLY A 513 28.24 -8.95 14.81
N GLY A 514 26.97 -9.08 14.39
CA GLY A 514 26.47 -8.82 13.04
C GLY A 514 24.97 -8.87 12.99
N THR A 515 24.40 -8.59 11.82
CA THR A 515 22.97 -8.70 11.51
C THR A 515 22.81 -9.77 10.45
N ALA A 516 22.02 -10.80 10.72
CA ALA A 516 21.72 -11.87 9.78
C ALA A 516 20.41 -11.57 9.03
N THR A 517 20.45 -11.78 7.71
CA THR A 517 19.27 -11.91 6.85
C THR A 517 19.23 -13.35 6.36
N GLN A 518 18.10 -14.03 6.52
CA GLN A 518 17.95 -15.43 6.13
C GLN A 518 16.73 -15.59 5.23
N ASN A 519 16.94 -16.23 4.07
CA ASN A 519 15.88 -16.64 3.17
C ASN A 519 15.99 -18.16 2.96
N ALA A 520 14.98 -18.90 3.44
CA ALA A 520 15.05 -20.37 3.56
C ALA A 520 16.34 -20.82 4.28
N GLY A 521 17.19 -21.59 3.64
CA GLY A 521 18.47 -22.02 4.20
C GLY A 521 19.62 -21.04 4.03
N ALA A 522 19.53 -20.10 3.09
CA ALA A 522 20.61 -19.16 2.77
C ALA A 522 20.67 -18.04 3.82
N VAL A 523 21.86 -17.79 4.36
CA VAL A 523 22.13 -16.76 5.37
C VAL A 523 23.17 -15.79 4.86
N SER A 524 22.88 -14.48 5.00
CA SER A 524 23.80 -13.38 4.75
C SER A 524 23.96 -12.57 6.04
N VAL A 525 25.19 -12.28 6.45
CA VAL A 525 25.50 -11.54 7.68
C VAL A 525 26.28 -10.28 7.35
N ALA A 526 25.73 -9.13 7.70
CA ALA A 526 26.42 -7.85 7.69
C ALA A 526 27.06 -7.57 9.07
N PRO A 527 28.19 -6.85 9.17
CA PRO A 527 28.85 -6.57 10.44
C PRO A 527 28.05 -5.59 11.30
N ALA A 528 28.18 -5.72 12.61
CA ALA A 528 27.87 -4.63 13.54
C ALA A 528 28.94 -3.52 13.45
N SER A 529 28.66 -2.33 13.96
CA SER A 529 29.58 -1.19 13.89
C SER A 529 30.98 -1.51 14.52
N TYR A 530 31.02 -2.30 15.58
CA TYR A 530 32.24 -2.69 16.27
C TYR A 530 32.97 -3.89 15.64
N THR A 531 32.37 -4.56 14.66
CA THR A 531 32.97 -5.64 13.87
C THR A 531 33.16 -5.24 12.40
N ALA A 532 32.90 -3.99 12.04
CA ALA A 532 32.83 -3.51 10.66
C ALA A 532 34.11 -3.74 9.84
N THR A 533 35.23 -3.90 10.49
CA THR A 533 36.54 -4.15 9.85
C THR A 533 37.23 -5.33 10.49
N ILE A 534 37.76 -6.26 9.67
CA ILE A 534 38.61 -7.37 10.09
C ILE A 534 40.06 -7.02 9.71
N PRO A 535 40.93 -6.67 10.66
CA PRO A 535 42.34 -6.34 10.35
C PRO A 535 43.05 -7.50 9.66
N ALA A 536 44.14 -7.22 8.97
CA ALA A 536 45.02 -8.25 8.41
C ALA A 536 45.47 -9.23 9.51
N GLY A 537 45.25 -10.53 9.30
CA GLY A 537 45.52 -11.58 10.29
C GLY A 537 44.54 -11.58 11.49
N GLY A 538 43.60 -10.63 11.57
CA GLY A 538 42.64 -10.49 12.66
C GLY A 538 41.46 -11.45 12.53
N THR A 539 40.67 -11.55 13.62
CA THR A 539 39.46 -12.39 13.69
C THR A 539 38.35 -11.58 14.33
N VAL A 540 37.14 -11.70 13.78
CA VAL A 540 35.89 -11.28 14.42
C VAL A 540 35.10 -12.51 14.78
N THR A 541 34.38 -12.45 15.92
CA THR A 541 33.55 -13.54 16.40
C THR A 541 32.10 -13.09 16.40
N LEU A 542 31.25 -13.89 15.78
CA LEU A 542 29.79 -13.72 15.73
C LEU A 542 29.16 -14.81 16.58
N GLY A 543 28.12 -14.48 17.30
CA GLY A 543 27.36 -15.48 18.02
C GLY A 543 25.88 -15.35 17.63
N PHE A 544 25.15 -16.46 17.69
CA PHE A 544 23.73 -16.46 17.37
C PHE A 544 22.98 -17.55 18.10
N THR A 545 21.67 -17.37 18.26
CA THR A 545 20.72 -18.42 18.62
C THR A 545 19.87 -18.77 17.40
N ALA A 546 19.53 -20.03 17.26
CA ALA A 546 18.71 -20.52 16.16
C ALA A 546 17.75 -21.62 16.60
N GLN A 547 16.61 -21.72 15.91
CA GLN A 547 15.71 -22.85 15.99
C GLN A 547 16.24 -23.99 15.10
N LYS A 548 15.86 -25.22 15.44
CA LYS A 548 16.11 -26.43 14.64
C LYS A 548 14.97 -27.43 14.75
N GLY A 549 14.71 -28.17 13.69
CA GLY A 549 13.66 -29.19 13.66
C GLY A 549 14.11 -30.62 13.97
N GLY A 550 15.40 -30.91 13.85
CA GLY A 550 15.97 -32.26 13.99
C GLY A 550 17.47 -32.24 14.22
N THR A 551 18.21 -32.88 13.34
CA THR A 551 19.68 -32.80 13.28
C THR A 551 20.16 -31.38 13.11
N ASN A 552 21.37 -31.09 13.51
CA ASN A 552 21.96 -29.76 13.46
C ASN A 552 23.34 -29.83 12.76
N THR A 553 23.28 -30.05 11.45
CA THR A 553 24.49 -30.15 10.63
C THR A 553 25.07 -28.74 10.42
N ALA A 554 26.39 -28.64 10.61
CA ALA A 554 27.10 -27.39 10.35
C ALA A 554 27.02 -27.00 8.85
N PRO A 555 27.04 -25.69 8.53
CA PRO A 555 27.15 -25.24 7.15
C PRO A 555 28.38 -25.82 6.45
N ALA A 556 28.20 -26.33 5.23
CA ALA A 556 29.28 -27.00 4.49
C ALA A 556 30.32 -26.02 3.93
N ALA A 557 29.94 -24.77 3.70
CA ALA A 557 30.83 -23.76 3.11
C ALA A 557 30.44 -22.35 3.60
N PHE A 558 31.46 -21.48 3.61
CA PHE A 558 31.35 -20.07 3.96
C PHE A 558 32.04 -19.22 2.88
N SER A 559 31.48 -18.03 2.61
CA SER A 559 32.15 -17.03 1.76
C SER A 559 32.17 -15.67 2.45
N LEU A 560 33.26 -14.92 2.28
CA LEU A 560 33.44 -13.55 2.74
C LEU A 560 33.54 -12.64 1.51
N ASN A 561 32.59 -11.69 1.36
CA ASN A 561 32.48 -10.84 0.18
C ASN A 561 32.46 -11.64 -1.14
N GLY A 562 31.78 -12.80 -1.15
CA GLY A 562 31.70 -13.69 -2.30
C GLY A 562 32.89 -14.65 -2.48
N ALA A 563 34.03 -14.40 -1.84
CA ALA A 563 35.20 -15.30 -1.91
C ALA A 563 35.05 -16.46 -0.91
N ALA A 564 35.25 -17.70 -1.36
CA ALA A 564 35.19 -18.89 -0.52
C ALA A 564 36.25 -18.85 0.59
N CYS A 565 35.85 -19.14 1.83
CA CYS A 565 36.75 -19.23 2.98
C CYS A 565 37.14 -20.69 3.28
N ALA A 566 38.36 -20.87 3.75
CA ALA A 566 38.73 -22.15 4.33
C ALA A 566 37.92 -22.41 5.63
N THR A 567 37.42 -23.62 5.81
CA THR A 567 36.76 -24.04 7.06
C THR A 567 37.80 -24.61 8.02
N THR A 568 37.74 -24.22 9.32
CA THR A 568 38.69 -24.65 10.37
C THR A 568 37.96 -25.28 11.55
#